data_55b3343b7f5aad5caac82ed612b534be
#
_entry.id   55b3343b7f5aad5caac82ed612b534be
#
_cell.length_a   1.000
_cell.length_b   1.000
_cell.length_c   1.000
_cell.angle_alpha   90.00
_cell.angle_beta   90.00
_cell.angle_gamma   90.00
#
_symmetry.space_group_name_H-M   'P 1'
#
loop_
_entity.id
_entity.type
_entity.pdbx_description
1 polymer ?
#
loop_
_entity_poly.entity_id
_entity_poly.type
_entity_poly.pdbx_seq_one_letter_code
_entity_poly.pdbx_strand_id
1 'polypeptide(L)'
;MKNITDMEQDRQYMKMALELAQKGMGFTAPNPMVGAVIVKNGRIIGQGYHRKYGELHAEREALAACTEEPEGASIYVTLEPCCHYGKQPPCVNAILEAGIRRVIIGSSDPNPLVAGKGIRILKDHGIEVTENILKEECDKLNEAFFYYIQNKKPYVVMKYAMTMDGKIAAYTGESKWVTGEAARIHVQKQRLKYTGIMVGVGTVLADDPMLTCRLENSRNPVRIICDSHLRTPLTSKIVRTAATIPTIIASSSKDQQKIKNYEELGCQVLYVPEKNGHIDLNRLMELLGAAKI
;
A
#
# COMPACT_ATOMS: atom_id res chain seq x y z
N MET A 1 8.72 -36.56 -1.24
CA MET A 1 7.61 -35.97 -2.05
C MET A 1 6.52 -35.58 -1.08
N LYS A 2 6.12 -34.28 -1.03
CA LYS A 2 4.96 -33.89 -0.22
C LYS A 2 3.71 -34.54 -0.82
N ASN A 3 2.81 -35.03 0.05
CA ASN A 3 1.53 -35.56 -0.37
C ASN A 3 0.71 -34.44 -1.03
N ILE A 4 -0.09 -34.75 -2.04
CA ILE A 4 -0.98 -33.78 -2.71
C ILE A 4 -1.90 -33.11 -1.67
N THR A 5 -2.35 -33.87 -0.68
CA THR A 5 -3.16 -33.39 0.45
C THR A 5 -2.46 -32.32 1.30
N ASP A 6 -1.13 -32.45 1.53
CA ASP A 6 -0.35 -31.49 2.31
C ASP A 6 -0.18 -30.16 1.56
N MET A 7 0.00 -30.21 0.25
CA MET A 7 0.11 -29.01 -0.58
C MET A 7 -1.22 -28.26 -0.65
N GLU A 8 -2.34 -28.95 -0.67
CA GLU A 8 -3.67 -28.33 -0.71
C GLU A 8 -4.00 -27.66 0.62
N GLN A 9 -3.64 -28.26 1.74
CA GLN A 9 -3.73 -27.64 3.06
C GLN A 9 -2.84 -26.40 3.19
N ASP A 10 -1.59 -26.45 2.71
CA ASP A 10 -0.69 -25.29 2.70
C ASP A 10 -1.31 -24.12 1.93
N ARG A 11 -1.94 -24.38 0.78
CA ARG A 11 -2.64 -23.36 0.00
C ARG A 11 -3.86 -22.78 0.74
N GLN A 12 -4.62 -23.59 1.45
CA GLN A 12 -5.79 -23.13 2.22
C GLN A 12 -5.36 -22.17 3.34
N TYR A 13 -4.37 -22.55 4.16
CA TYR A 13 -3.88 -21.67 5.23
C TYR A 13 -3.20 -20.42 4.70
N MET A 14 -2.48 -20.49 3.58
CA MET A 14 -1.91 -19.31 2.94
C MET A 14 -3.01 -18.38 2.40
N LYS A 15 -4.10 -18.92 1.86
CA LYS A 15 -5.26 -18.11 1.45
C LYS A 15 -5.88 -17.36 2.63
N MET A 16 -6.00 -18.00 3.78
CA MET A 16 -6.47 -17.33 5.01
C MET A 16 -5.50 -16.23 5.44
N ALA A 17 -4.19 -16.45 5.35
CA ALA A 17 -3.19 -15.42 5.63
C ALA A 17 -3.31 -14.23 4.66
N LEU A 18 -3.60 -14.47 3.38
CA LEU A 18 -3.87 -13.41 2.39
C LEU A 18 -5.14 -12.60 2.73
N GLU A 19 -6.21 -13.27 3.16
CA GLU A 19 -7.44 -12.59 3.59
C GLU A 19 -7.21 -11.73 4.84
N LEU A 20 -6.40 -12.19 5.77
CA LEU A 20 -5.97 -11.40 6.93
C LEU A 20 -5.13 -10.20 6.51
N ALA A 21 -4.15 -10.37 5.62
CA ALA A 21 -3.29 -9.30 5.14
C ALA A 21 -4.09 -8.14 4.53
N GLN A 22 -5.17 -8.44 3.79
CA GLN A 22 -6.05 -7.44 3.18
C GLN A 22 -6.71 -6.50 4.21
N LYS A 23 -6.88 -6.93 5.46
CA LYS A 23 -7.45 -6.09 6.54
C LYS A 23 -6.54 -4.90 6.89
N GLY A 24 -5.24 -4.97 6.57
CA GLY A 24 -4.29 -3.87 6.73
C GLY A 24 -4.33 -2.83 5.61
N MET A 25 -5.18 -3.04 4.59
CA MET A 25 -5.25 -2.16 3.42
C MET A 25 -5.46 -0.69 3.81
N GLY A 26 -4.59 0.17 3.28
CA GLY A 26 -4.65 1.61 3.50
C GLY A 26 -3.94 2.10 4.77
N PHE A 27 -3.56 1.23 5.70
CA PHE A 27 -2.97 1.64 6.98
C PHE A 27 -1.50 1.21 7.15
N THR A 28 -1.04 0.24 6.39
CA THR A 28 0.33 -0.30 6.51
C THR A 28 1.40 0.52 5.80
N ALA A 29 1.04 1.30 4.77
CA ALA A 29 2.04 2.05 3.98
C ALA A 29 2.95 2.93 4.87
N PRO A 30 4.25 2.97 4.60
CA PRO A 30 4.99 2.39 3.47
C PRO A 30 5.37 0.91 3.61
N ASN A 31 4.93 0.21 4.67
CA ASN A 31 5.15 -1.22 4.85
C ASN A 31 4.20 -2.05 3.96
N PRO A 32 4.57 -3.31 3.64
CA PRO A 32 3.69 -4.23 2.93
C PRO A 32 2.50 -4.67 3.79
N MET A 33 1.45 -5.12 3.14
CA MET A 33 0.36 -5.86 3.78
C MET A 33 0.81 -7.31 4.01
N VAL A 34 0.84 -7.74 5.25
CA VAL A 34 1.25 -9.09 5.63
C VAL A 34 0.21 -9.72 6.54
N GLY A 35 -0.06 -11.00 6.34
CA GLY A 35 -0.89 -11.81 7.19
C GLY A 35 -0.17 -13.11 7.58
N ALA A 36 -0.49 -13.61 8.76
CA ALA A 36 0.11 -14.83 9.29
C ALA A 36 -0.95 -15.72 9.98
N VAL A 37 -0.81 -17.02 9.80
CA VAL A 37 -1.64 -18.05 10.44
C VAL A 37 -0.73 -19.10 11.06
N ILE A 38 -0.96 -19.46 12.33
CA ILE A 38 -0.21 -20.50 13.05
C ILE A 38 -1.11 -21.72 13.23
N VAL A 39 -0.60 -22.87 12.84
CA VAL A 39 -1.31 -24.15 12.83
C VAL A 39 -0.55 -25.20 13.61
N LYS A 40 -1.21 -25.86 14.54
CA LYS A 40 -0.68 -27.00 15.30
C LYS A 40 -1.66 -28.17 15.24
N ASN A 41 -1.17 -29.34 14.86
CA ASN A 41 -1.99 -30.56 14.74
C ASN A 41 -3.26 -30.36 13.88
N GLY A 42 -3.14 -29.64 12.75
CA GLY A 42 -4.25 -29.33 11.84
C GLY A 42 -5.25 -28.27 12.35
N ARG A 43 -5.04 -27.70 13.54
CA ARG A 43 -5.88 -26.63 14.11
C ARG A 43 -5.19 -25.29 14.07
N ILE A 44 -5.92 -24.24 13.74
CA ILE A 44 -5.41 -22.86 13.83
C ILE A 44 -5.38 -22.47 15.31
N ILE A 45 -4.21 -22.09 15.79
CA ILE A 45 -3.99 -21.64 17.17
C ILE A 45 -3.69 -20.16 17.29
N GLY A 46 -3.27 -19.49 16.19
CA GLY A 46 -2.99 -18.07 16.16
C GLY A 46 -3.20 -17.45 14.79
N GLN A 47 -3.62 -16.22 14.75
CA GLN A 47 -3.84 -15.44 13.52
C GLN A 47 -3.44 -13.99 13.75
N GLY A 48 -2.82 -13.37 12.74
CA GLY A 48 -2.42 -11.98 12.82
C GLY A 48 -2.25 -11.34 11.45
N TYR A 49 -2.25 -10.03 11.42
CA TYR A 49 -1.91 -9.24 10.24
C TYR A 49 -1.26 -7.92 10.65
N HIS A 50 -0.44 -7.36 9.80
CA HIS A 50 0.11 -6.03 10.03
C HIS A 50 -1.00 -4.98 9.96
N ARG A 51 -1.41 -4.44 11.11
CA ARG A 51 -2.58 -3.56 11.21
C ARG A 51 -2.28 -2.16 10.69
N LYS A 52 -1.14 -1.59 11.11
CA LYS A 52 -0.77 -0.22 10.83
C LYS A 52 0.74 -0.02 10.88
N TYR A 53 1.23 0.91 10.09
CA TYR A 53 2.64 1.30 10.10
C TYR A 53 3.15 1.64 11.50
N GLY A 54 4.21 0.95 11.92
CA GLY A 54 4.84 1.12 13.23
C GLY A 54 4.33 0.18 14.31
N GLU A 55 3.19 -0.49 14.12
CA GLU A 55 2.67 -1.52 15.01
C GLU A 55 3.31 -2.90 14.71
N LEU A 56 2.89 -3.93 15.45
CA LEU A 56 3.43 -5.29 15.33
C LEU A 56 3.29 -5.82 13.89
N HIS A 57 4.25 -6.62 13.48
CA HIS A 57 4.16 -7.37 12.24
C HIS A 57 3.23 -8.57 12.40
N ALA A 58 2.76 -9.11 11.28
CA ALA A 58 1.75 -10.18 11.24
C ALA A 58 2.16 -11.42 12.04
N GLU A 59 3.44 -11.82 11.95
CA GLU A 59 3.98 -12.98 12.66
C GLU A 59 3.91 -12.78 14.17
N ARG A 60 4.28 -11.58 14.66
CA ARG A 60 4.21 -11.25 16.09
C ARG A 60 2.78 -11.13 16.59
N GLU A 61 1.87 -10.56 15.79
CA GLU A 61 0.43 -10.54 16.08
C GLU A 61 -0.13 -11.96 16.17
N ALA A 62 0.25 -12.84 15.21
CA ALA A 62 -0.21 -14.22 15.22
C ALA A 62 0.32 -15.01 16.42
N LEU A 63 1.58 -14.80 16.80
CA LEU A 63 2.18 -15.43 17.99
C LEU A 63 1.51 -14.92 19.28
N ALA A 64 1.27 -13.62 19.39
CA ALA A 64 0.59 -13.04 20.55
C ALA A 64 -0.88 -13.50 20.68
N ALA A 65 -1.50 -13.90 19.57
CA ALA A 65 -2.88 -14.40 19.52
C ALA A 65 -3.00 -15.92 19.71
N CYS A 66 -1.89 -16.63 19.98
CA CYS A 66 -1.92 -18.07 20.16
C CYS A 66 -2.75 -18.48 21.38
N THR A 67 -3.62 -19.47 21.19
CA THR A 67 -4.49 -20.04 22.22
C THR A 67 -3.84 -21.19 22.98
N GLU A 68 -2.70 -21.68 22.52
CA GLU A 68 -1.84 -22.70 23.14
C GLU A 68 -0.38 -22.45 22.73
N GLU A 69 0.56 -23.09 23.41
CA GLU A 69 1.99 -22.98 23.11
C GLU A 69 2.32 -23.32 21.66
N PRO A 70 2.98 -22.42 20.91
CA PRO A 70 3.23 -22.57 19.48
C PRO A 70 4.39 -23.51 19.16
N GLU A 71 5.11 -24.05 20.15
CA GLU A 71 6.22 -24.97 19.95
C GLU A 71 5.82 -26.16 19.07
N GLY A 72 6.62 -26.44 18.05
CA GLY A 72 6.36 -27.50 17.08
C GLY A 72 5.30 -27.19 16.02
N ALA A 73 4.67 -26.01 16.06
CA ALA A 73 3.66 -25.57 15.10
C ALA A 73 4.26 -25.18 13.74
N SER A 74 3.38 -25.00 12.75
CA SER A 74 3.67 -24.39 11.45
C SER A 74 3.14 -22.97 11.39
N ILE A 75 3.90 -22.02 10.83
CA ILE A 75 3.44 -20.67 10.53
C ILE A 75 3.36 -20.46 9.02
N TYR A 76 2.26 -19.93 8.56
CA TYR A 76 2.01 -19.49 7.18
C TYR A 76 2.07 -17.98 7.14
N VAL A 77 2.94 -17.40 6.32
CA VAL A 77 3.11 -15.96 6.21
C VAL A 77 3.17 -15.53 4.74
N THR A 78 2.44 -14.48 4.40
CA THR A 78 2.29 -14.05 3.00
C THR A 78 3.56 -13.44 2.40
N LEU A 79 4.52 -13.02 3.23
CA LEU A 79 5.80 -12.42 2.82
C LEU A 79 6.93 -12.99 3.69
N GLU A 80 8.14 -13.06 3.14
CA GLU A 80 9.35 -13.48 3.87
C GLU A 80 9.50 -12.73 5.20
N PRO A 81 9.66 -13.44 6.35
CA PRO A 81 9.86 -12.82 7.66
C PRO A 81 11.11 -11.94 7.70
N CYS A 82 10.97 -10.74 8.23
CA CYS A 82 12.05 -9.77 8.32
C CYS A 82 13.16 -10.26 9.28
N CYS A 83 14.42 -9.96 8.90
CA CYS A 83 15.63 -10.34 9.65
C CYS A 83 16.46 -9.13 10.12
N HIS A 84 15.96 -7.92 9.96
CA HIS A 84 16.64 -6.69 10.37
C HIS A 84 15.85 -5.92 11.43
N TYR A 85 16.53 -5.12 12.21
CA TYR A 85 15.89 -4.19 13.14
C TYR A 85 15.35 -2.98 12.39
N GLY A 86 14.05 -2.78 12.47
CA GLY A 86 13.35 -1.59 12.01
C GLY A 86 12.70 -0.87 13.20
N LYS A 87 11.42 -0.49 13.08
CA LYS A 87 10.64 -0.03 14.23
C LYS A 87 10.29 -1.18 15.19
N GLN A 88 10.28 -2.40 14.67
CA GLN A 88 10.05 -3.62 15.43
C GLN A 88 11.30 -4.52 15.36
N PRO A 89 11.52 -5.40 16.36
CA PRO A 89 12.55 -6.41 16.31
C PRO A 89 12.26 -7.42 15.18
N PRO A 90 13.29 -8.11 14.65
CA PRO A 90 13.15 -9.09 13.58
C PRO A 90 12.10 -10.17 13.88
N CYS A 91 11.23 -10.48 12.90
CA CYS A 91 10.22 -11.53 13.05
C CYS A 91 10.85 -12.93 13.07
N VAL A 92 11.99 -13.11 12.39
CA VAL A 92 12.77 -14.35 12.44
C VAL A 92 13.09 -14.74 13.89
N ASN A 93 13.52 -13.79 14.72
CA ASN A 93 13.82 -14.08 16.12
C ASN A 93 12.58 -14.56 16.89
N ALA A 94 11.43 -13.89 16.69
CA ALA A 94 10.18 -14.29 17.36
C ALA A 94 9.74 -15.72 16.95
N ILE A 95 9.93 -16.08 15.67
CA ILE A 95 9.63 -17.41 15.15
C ILE A 95 10.54 -18.46 15.81
N LEU A 96 11.85 -18.17 15.96
CA LEU A 96 12.82 -19.05 16.61
C LEU A 96 12.51 -19.22 18.11
N GLU A 97 12.29 -18.11 18.81
CA GLU A 97 11.97 -18.08 20.25
C GLU A 97 10.69 -18.86 20.57
N ALA A 98 9.71 -18.82 19.64
CA ALA A 98 8.44 -19.52 19.77
C ALA A 98 8.51 -21.03 19.48
N GLY A 99 9.67 -21.56 19.10
CA GLY A 99 9.86 -22.98 18.79
C GLY A 99 9.06 -23.47 17.58
N ILE A 100 8.75 -22.58 16.62
CA ILE A 100 8.07 -22.94 15.36
C ILE A 100 8.95 -23.92 14.59
N ARG A 101 8.36 -25.04 14.16
CA ARG A 101 9.07 -26.10 13.43
C ARG A 101 9.10 -25.87 11.91
N ARG A 102 8.04 -25.27 11.36
CA ARG A 102 7.86 -25.14 9.91
C ARG A 102 7.36 -23.74 9.56
N VAL A 103 7.99 -23.11 8.56
CA VAL A 103 7.60 -21.79 8.04
C VAL A 103 7.23 -21.92 6.57
N ILE A 104 6.01 -21.53 6.23
CA ILE A 104 5.49 -21.55 4.87
C ILE A 104 5.34 -20.12 4.39
N ILE A 105 6.04 -19.76 3.32
CA ILE A 105 6.17 -18.39 2.82
C ILE A 105 5.45 -18.27 1.48
N GLY A 106 4.63 -17.22 1.35
CA GLY A 106 3.94 -16.89 0.11
C GLY A 106 4.90 -16.29 -0.91
N SER A 107 5.48 -15.15 -0.62
CA SER A 107 6.41 -14.42 -1.50
C SER A 107 7.71 -14.07 -0.79
N SER A 108 8.81 -14.01 -1.55
CA SER A 108 10.08 -13.47 -1.09
C SER A 108 10.02 -11.95 -1.01
N ASP A 109 10.72 -11.33 -0.07
CA ASP A 109 10.81 -9.87 0.03
C ASP A 109 11.87 -9.36 -0.98
N PRO A 110 11.52 -8.44 -1.90
CA PRO A 110 12.47 -7.85 -2.85
C PRO A 110 13.46 -6.88 -2.19
N ASN A 111 13.26 -6.54 -0.91
CA ASN A 111 14.13 -5.62 -0.18
C ASN A 111 15.52 -6.24 0.02
N PRO A 112 16.62 -5.63 -0.47
CA PRO A 112 17.98 -6.18 -0.30
C PRO A 112 18.41 -6.37 1.16
N LEU A 113 17.74 -5.74 2.12
CA LEU A 113 17.98 -5.95 3.55
C LEU A 113 17.41 -7.29 4.05
N VAL A 114 16.42 -7.85 3.36
CA VAL A 114 15.71 -9.09 3.70
C VAL A 114 16.05 -10.19 2.70
N ALA A 115 15.69 -10.05 1.47
CA ALA A 115 15.90 -10.90 0.27
C ALA A 115 16.65 -12.22 0.52
N GLY A 116 15.96 -13.26 0.96
CA GLY A 116 16.49 -14.60 1.23
C GLY A 116 17.31 -14.74 2.53
N LYS A 117 17.58 -13.65 3.25
CA LYS A 117 18.36 -13.71 4.50
C LYS A 117 17.53 -14.28 5.64
N GLY A 118 16.25 -13.89 5.73
CA GLY A 118 15.32 -14.43 6.71
C GLY A 118 15.16 -15.93 6.55
N ILE A 119 14.95 -16.37 5.32
CA ILE A 119 14.86 -17.79 4.96
C ILE A 119 16.13 -18.56 5.34
N ARG A 120 17.32 -18.01 5.05
CA ARG A 120 18.58 -18.62 5.40
C ARG A 120 18.72 -18.81 6.90
N ILE A 121 18.47 -17.75 7.69
CA ILE A 121 18.56 -17.81 9.15
C ILE A 121 17.65 -18.90 9.70
N LEU A 122 16.40 -19.00 9.23
CA LEU A 122 15.47 -20.04 9.65
C LEU A 122 15.99 -21.45 9.33
N LYS A 123 16.49 -21.67 8.11
CA LYS A 123 17.07 -22.97 7.69
C LYS A 123 18.31 -23.33 8.49
N ASP A 124 19.20 -22.37 8.78
CA ASP A 124 20.42 -22.58 9.56
C ASP A 124 20.13 -22.99 11.01
N HIS A 125 18.93 -22.64 11.53
CA HIS A 125 18.44 -23.06 12.85
C HIS A 125 17.56 -24.31 12.81
N GLY A 126 17.56 -25.05 11.69
CA GLY A 126 16.85 -26.33 11.57
C GLY A 126 15.35 -26.24 11.32
N ILE A 127 14.83 -25.04 10.99
CA ILE A 127 13.41 -24.86 10.65
C ILE A 127 13.16 -25.33 9.21
N GLU A 128 12.12 -26.13 9.01
CA GLU A 128 11.65 -26.48 7.67
C GLU A 128 11.02 -25.28 6.99
N VAL A 129 11.56 -24.82 5.85
CA VAL A 129 11.01 -23.67 5.10
C VAL A 129 10.48 -24.15 3.76
N THR A 130 9.21 -23.81 3.49
CA THR A 130 8.55 -23.99 2.20
C THR A 130 8.24 -22.63 1.61
N GLU A 131 8.63 -22.40 0.37
CA GLU A 131 8.53 -21.10 -0.31
C GLU A 131 7.54 -21.12 -1.47
N ASN A 132 7.07 -19.97 -1.89
CA ASN A 132 6.26 -19.75 -3.09
C ASN A 132 4.84 -20.37 -3.07
N ILE A 133 4.23 -20.48 -1.90
CA ILE A 133 2.84 -20.92 -1.79
C ILE A 133 1.91 -19.75 -2.08
N LEU A 134 1.10 -19.83 -3.14
CA LEU A 134 0.27 -18.74 -3.68
C LEU A 134 1.08 -17.46 -3.99
N LYS A 135 2.26 -17.65 -4.58
CA LYS A 135 3.21 -16.56 -4.83
C LYS A 135 2.59 -15.42 -5.65
N GLU A 136 1.89 -15.74 -6.72
CA GLU A 136 1.28 -14.73 -7.61
C GLU A 136 0.27 -13.86 -6.87
N GLU A 137 -0.56 -14.45 -6.02
CA GLU A 137 -1.55 -13.74 -5.21
C GLU A 137 -0.87 -12.89 -4.14
N CYS A 138 0.20 -13.37 -3.51
CA CYS A 138 1.00 -12.62 -2.54
C CYS A 138 1.73 -11.45 -3.20
N ASP A 139 2.33 -11.65 -4.38
CA ASP A 139 2.98 -10.60 -5.16
C ASP A 139 1.97 -9.50 -5.55
N LYS A 140 0.81 -9.90 -6.06
CA LYS A 140 -0.27 -8.98 -6.46
C LYS A 140 -0.81 -8.17 -5.28
N LEU A 141 -0.88 -8.75 -4.11
CA LEU A 141 -1.28 -8.05 -2.89
C LEU A 141 -0.36 -6.86 -2.61
N ASN A 142 0.94 -7.04 -2.80
CA ASN A 142 2.00 -6.08 -2.47
C ASN A 142 2.69 -5.46 -3.70
N GLU A 143 2.04 -5.47 -4.88
CA GLU A 143 2.62 -4.98 -6.14
C GLU A 143 3.21 -3.55 -6.04
N ALA A 144 2.49 -2.64 -5.36
CA ALA A 144 2.93 -1.26 -5.18
C ALA A 144 4.16 -1.17 -4.27
N PHE A 145 4.22 -1.95 -3.20
CA PHE A 145 5.37 -2.05 -2.30
C PHE A 145 6.59 -2.61 -3.04
N PHE A 146 6.43 -3.71 -3.79
CA PHE A 146 7.51 -4.33 -4.54
C PHE A 146 8.08 -3.39 -5.60
N TYR A 147 7.20 -2.71 -6.34
CA TYR A 147 7.63 -1.72 -7.32
C TYR A 147 8.43 -0.59 -6.67
N TYR A 148 7.93 -0.05 -5.54
CA TYR A 148 8.62 1.03 -4.81
C TYR A 148 9.99 0.60 -4.29
N ILE A 149 10.11 -0.60 -3.72
CA ILE A 149 11.39 -1.10 -3.18
C ILE A 149 12.44 -1.21 -4.28
N GLN A 150 12.05 -1.65 -5.48
CA GLN A 150 12.95 -1.85 -6.61
C GLN A 150 13.28 -0.53 -7.34
N ASN A 151 12.32 0.37 -7.49
CA ASN A 151 12.44 1.55 -8.36
C ASN A 151 12.60 2.87 -7.60
N LYS A 152 12.28 2.92 -6.31
CA LYS A 152 12.24 4.13 -5.47
C LYS A 152 11.31 5.23 -6.04
N LYS A 153 10.35 4.83 -6.83
CA LYS A 153 9.30 5.67 -7.43
C LYS A 153 7.92 5.11 -7.07
N PRO A 154 6.87 5.94 -7.04
CA PRO A 154 5.51 5.43 -6.81
C PRO A 154 5.08 4.45 -7.89
N TYR A 155 4.30 3.45 -7.50
CA TYR A 155 3.51 2.64 -8.41
C TYR A 155 2.30 3.45 -8.88
N VAL A 156 2.23 3.75 -10.16
CA VAL A 156 1.19 4.63 -10.72
C VAL A 156 0.07 3.82 -11.35
N VAL A 157 -1.14 4.03 -10.87
CA VAL A 157 -2.36 3.44 -11.44
C VAL A 157 -3.19 4.54 -12.10
N MET A 158 -3.41 4.42 -13.40
CA MET A 158 -4.26 5.33 -14.13
C MET A 158 -5.73 4.89 -14.01
N LYS A 159 -6.59 5.77 -13.46
CA LYS A 159 -8.04 5.57 -13.35
C LYS A 159 -8.77 6.60 -14.20
N TYR A 160 -9.60 6.15 -15.09
CA TYR A 160 -10.52 6.99 -15.84
C TYR A 160 -11.91 6.34 -15.90
N ALA A 161 -12.93 7.16 -16.12
CA ALA A 161 -14.27 6.70 -16.46
C ALA A 161 -14.59 7.21 -17.87
N MET A 162 -14.98 6.31 -18.76
CA MET A 162 -15.31 6.66 -20.13
C MET A 162 -16.50 5.83 -20.62
N THR A 163 -17.19 6.33 -21.61
CA THR A 163 -18.19 5.61 -22.38
C THR A 163 -17.53 4.55 -23.28
N MET A 164 -18.31 3.65 -23.87
CA MET A 164 -17.77 2.61 -24.77
C MET A 164 -17.04 3.18 -26.00
N ASP A 165 -17.43 4.38 -26.43
CA ASP A 165 -16.76 5.13 -27.52
C ASP A 165 -15.63 6.05 -27.02
N GLY A 166 -15.18 5.88 -25.78
CA GLY A 166 -14.00 6.54 -25.24
C GLY A 166 -14.20 8.00 -24.80
N LYS A 167 -15.43 8.45 -24.57
CA LYS A 167 -15.72 9.83 -24.13
C LYS A 167 -15.73 9.90 -22.61
N ILE A 168 -15.10 10.94 -22.04
CA ILE A 168 -15.04 11.18 -20.58
C ILE A 168 -16.15 12.13 -20.11
N ALA A 169 -16.80 12.84 -21.01
CA ALA A 169 -17.91 13.74 -20.79
C ALA A 169 -18.76 13.89 -22.06
N ALA A 170 -20.01 14.37 -21.92
CA ALA A 170 -20.81 14.83 -23.04
C ALA A 170 -20.22 16.13 -23.63
N TYR A 171 -20.71 16.53 -24.82
CA TYR A 171 -20.28 17.80 -25.44
C TYR A 171 -20.65 19.04 -24.59
N THR A 172 -21.62 18.90 -23.70
CA THR A 172 -22.02 19.93 -22.73
C THR A 172 -21.05 20.06 -21.53
N GLY A 173 -20.08 19.12 -21.40
CA GLY A 173 -19.20 19.01 -20.23
C GLY A 173 -19.78 18.14 -19.11
N GLU A 174 -21.01 17.66 -19.21
CA GLU A 174 -21.58 16.73 -18.22
C GLU A 174 -20.86 15.39 -18.21
N SER A 175 -20.41 14.95 -17.02
CA SER A 175 -19.66 13.69 -16.82
C SER A 175 -20.27 12.79 -15.73
N LYS A 176 -21.38 13.17 -15.12
CA LYS A 176 -22.00 12.43 -14.00
C LYS A 176 -23.32 11.79 -14.45
N TRP A 177 -23.46 10.46 -14.44
CA TRP A 177 -22.49 9.45 -14.06
C TRP A 177 -22.19 8.56 -15.26
N VAL A 178 -20.94 8.45 -15.65
CA VAL A 178 -20.50 7.57 -16.76
C VAL A 178 -20.49 6.09 -16.33
N THR A 179 -20.20 5.82 -15.04
CA THR A 179 -20.09 4.46 -14.50
C THR A 179 -21.11 4.20 -13.39
N GLY A 180 -21.53 2.94 -13.26
CA GLY A 180 -22.49 2.49 -12.26
C GLY A 180 -21.97 2.56 -10.82
N GLU A 181 -22.84 2.29 -9.84
CA GLU A 181 -22.56 2.40 -8.41
C GLU A 181 -21.43 1.45 -7.97
N ALA A 182 -21.45 0.20 -8.40
CA ALA A 182 -20.42 -0.78 -8.08
C ALA A 182 -19.01 -0.31 -8.46
N ALA A 183 -18.86 0.32 -9.65
CA ALA A 183 -17.60 0.90 -10.09
C ALA A 183 -17.19 2.09 -9.20
N ARG A 184 -18.14 2.92 -8.77
CA ARG A 184 -17.86 4.04 -7.85
C ARG A 184 -17.42 3.57 -6.46
N ILE A 185 -18.03 2.50 -5.93
CA ILE A 185 -17.59 1.85 -4.69
C ILE A 185 -16.16 1.29 -4.85
N HIS A 186 -15.86 0.65 -5.98
CA HIS A 186 -14.52 0.18 -6.28
C HIS A 186 -13.49 1.32 -6.27
N VAL A 187 -13.82 2.48 -6.85
CA VAL A 187 -12.96 3.67 -6.81
C VAL A 187 -12.67 4.13 -5.37
N GLN A 188 -13.65 4.04 -4.45
CA GLN A 188 -13.39 4.38 -3.04
C GLN A 188 -12.41 3.39 -2.39
N LYS A 189 -12.51 2.09 -2.69
CA LYS A 189 -11.53 1.08 -2.25
C LYS A 189 -10.13 1.38 -2.80
N GLN A 190 -10.01 1.84 -4.05
CA GLN A 190 -8.71 2.26 -4.60
C GLN A 190 -8.15 3.50 -3.88
N ARG A 191 -8.99 4.46 -3.51
CA ARG A 191 -8.56 5.63 -2.71
C ARG A 191 -8.08 5.26 -1.30
N LEU A 192 -8.62 4.19 -0.72
CA LEU A 192 -8.12 3.63 0.52
C LEU A 192 -6.78 2.90 0.31
N LYS A 193 -6.69 2.07 -0.76
CA LYS A 193 -5.53 1.23 -1.05
C LYS A 193 -4.26 2.07 -1.30
N TYR A 194 -4.34 3.09 -2.17
CA TYR A 194 -3.18 3.86 -2.59
C TYR A 194 -2.91 5.08 -1.70
N THR A 195 -1.63 5.42 -1.55
CA THR A 195 -1.19 6.50 -0.64
C THR A 195 -1.58 7.88 -1.16
N GLY A 196 -1.53 8.09 -2.47
CA GLY A 196 -1.82 9.37 -3.11
C GLY A 196 -2.91 9.28 -4.18
N ILE A 197 -3.57 10.42 -4.43
CA ILE A 197 -4.46 10.63 -5.57
C ILE A 197 -4.00 11.88 -6.32
N MET A 198 -3.72 11.75 -7.61
CA MET A 198 -3.18 12.83 -8.42
C MET A 198 -4.15 13.24 -9.53
N VAL A 199 -4.31 14.55 -9.71
CA VAL A 199 -5.08 15.14 -10.81
C VAL A 199 -4.36 16.35 -11.39
N GLY A 200 -4.67 16.69 -12.65
CA GLY A 200 -4.28 17.99 -13.23
C GLY A 200 -5.15 19.12 -12.71
N VAL A 201 -4.65 20.35 -12.74
CA VAL A 201 -5.40 21.56 -12.37
C VAL A 201 -6.70 21.72 -13.17
N GLY A 202 -6.75 21.26 -14.42
CA GLY A 202 -7.99 21.28 -15.23
C GLY A 202 -9.14 20.56 -14.55
N THR A 203 -8.91 19.42 -13.88
CA THR A 203 -9.91 18.70 -13.11
C THR A 203 -10.40 19.51 -11.90
N VAL A 204 -9.50 20.25 -11.24
CA VAL A 204 -9.88 21.10 -10.09
C VAL A 204 -10.74 22.26 -10.56
N LEU A 205 -10.39 22.88 -11.67
CA LEU A 205 -11.14 24.00 -12.27
C LEU A 205 -12.53 23.59 -12.76
N ALA A 206 -12.66 22.39 -13.32
CA ALA A 206 -13.93 21.90 -13.87
C ALA A 206 -14.87 21.34 -12.79
N ASP A 207 -14.34 20.58 -11.83
CA ASP A 207 -15.17 19.75 -10.94
C ASP A 207 -15.16 20.20 -9.47
N ASP A 208 -14.24 21.07 -9.07
CA ASP A 208 -13.97 21.43 -7.67
C ASP A 208 -14.05 20.21 -6.72
N PRO A 209 -13.22 19.16 -6.96
CA PRO A 209 -13.37 17.88 -6.29
C PRO A 209 -12.74 17.90 -4.89
N MET A 210 -13.29 17.09 -3.97
CA MET A 210 -12.66 16.83 -2.66
C MET A 210 -11.53 15.81 -2.71
N LEU A 211 -11.55 14.86 -3.65
CA LEU A 211 -10.61 13.74 -3.79
C LEU A 211 -10.43 12.88 -2.51
N THR A 212 -11.44 12.80 -1.68
CA THR A 212 -11.45 12.05 -0.42
C THR A 212 -11.92 10.61 -0.59
N CYS A 213 -11.53 9.73 0.33
CA CYS A 213 -12.16 8.43 0.53
C CYS A 213 -13.43 8.61 1.38
N ARG A 214 -14.52 7.96 0.96
CA ARG A 214 -15.85 8.07 1.61
C ARG A 214 -16.33 6.75 2.20
N LEU A 215 -15.43 5.78 2.37
CA LEU A 215 -15.72 4.54 3.09
C LEU A 215 -15.65 4.81 4.59
N GLU A 216 -16.46 4.09 5.35
CA GLU A 216 -16.39 4.10 6.82
C GLU A 216 -15.00 3.63 7.29
N ASN A 217 -14.53 4.16 8.40
CA ASN A 217 -13.24 3.83 9.02
C ASN A 217 -12.06 3.88 8.04
N SER A 218 -12.11 4.81 7.06
CA SER A 218 -11.08 4.97 6.06
C SER A 218 -10.16 6.16 6.34
N ARG A 219 -8.98 6.16 5.70
CA ARG A 219 -8.11 7.34 5.61
C ARG A 219 -8.27 8.03 4.25
N ASN A 220 -7.96 9.31 4.20
CA ASN A 220 -7.83 10.02 2.94
C ASN A 220 -6.44 9.77 2.31
N PRO A 221 -6.36 9.65 0.99
CA PRO A 221 -5.08 9.71 0.28
C PRO A 221 -4.49 11.13 0.35
N VAL A 222 -3.18 11.25 0.20
CA VAL A 222 -2.52 12.53 -0.07
C VAL A 222 -3.01 13.05 -1.43
N ARG A 223 -3.53 14.26 -1.47
CA ARG A 223 -4.06 14.87 -2.69
C ARG A 223 -2.94 15.61 -3.41
N ILE A 224 -2.73 15.32 -4.69
CA ILE A 224 -1.65 15.88 -5.50
C ILE A 224 -2.25 16.57 -6.71
N ILE A 225 -2.00 17.87 -6.84
CA ILE A 225 -2.49 18.68 -7.96
C ILE A 225 -1.30 19.04 -8.84
N CYS A 226 -1.31 18.61 -10.10
CA CYS A 226 -0.34 19.03 -11.10
C CYS A 226 -0.76 20.41 -11.66
N ASP A 227 -0.12 21.46 -11.19
CA ASP A 227 -0.44 22.86 -11.52
C ASP A 227 0.81 23.69 -11.81
N SER A 228 1.31 23.62 -13.05
CA SER A 228 2.55 24.27 -13.45
C SER A 228 2.63 25.76 -13.06
N HIS A 229 1.51 26.47 -13.04
CA HIS A 229 1.48 27.94 -12.94
C HIS A 229 0.67 28.48 -11.74
N LEU A 230 0.34 27.62 -10.76
CA LEU A 230 -0.45 28.00 -9.57
C LEU A 230 -1.78 28.65 -9.95
N ARG A 231 -2.60 27.94 -10.75
CA ARG A 231 -3.92 28.39 -11.20
C ARG A 231 -5.08 27.84 -10.35
N THR A 232 -4.78 26.90 -9.44
CA THR A 232 -5.77 26.30 -8.53
C THR A 232 -6.42 27.42 -7.70
N PRO A 233 -7.74 27.62 -7.71
CA PRO A 233 -8.37 28.68 -6.92
C PRO A 233 -8.15 28.46 -5.42
N LEU A 234 -7.75 29.50 -4.70
CA LEU A 234 -7.58 29.45 -3.23
C LEU A 234 -8.91 29.13 -2.53
N THR A 235 -10.04 29.40 -3.20
CA THR A 235 -11.40 29.11 -2.72
C THR A 235 -11.87 27.69 -3.01
N SER A 236 -11.12 26.90 -3.78
CA SER A 236 -11.48 25.51 -4.11
C SER A 236 -11.56 24.65 -2.85
N LYS A 237 -12.46 23.66 -2.86
CA LYS A 237 -12.66 22.72 -1.73
C LYS A 237 -11.37 22.03 -1.33
N ILE A 238 -10.54 21.66 -2.32
CA ILE A 238 -9.31 20.94 -2.09
C ILE A 238 -8.29 21.80 -1.34
N VAL A 239 -8.21 23.10 -1.62
CA VAL A 239 -7.32 24.05 -0.92
C VAL A 239 -7.88 24.37 0.47
N ARG A 240 -9.16 24.73 0.58
CA ARG A 240 -9.80 25.10 1.86
C ARG A 240 -9.78 24.00 2.92
N THR A 241 -9.60 22.76 2.52
CA THR A 241 -9.51 21.60 3.43
C THR A 241 -8.07 21.06 3.58
N ALA A 242 -7.06 21.78 3.08
CA ALA A 242 -5.68 21.33 3.09
C ALA A 242 -5.08 21.24 4.50
N ALA A 243 -5.52 22.08 5.42
CA ALA A 243 -5.11 22.02 6.82
C ALA A 243 -5.46 20.68 7.52
N THR A 244 -6.50 19.97 7.05
CA THR A 244 -6.95 18.71 7.64
C THR A 244 -6.66 17.49 6.77
N ILE A 245 -6.50 17.68 5.46
CA ILE A 245 -6.26 16.59 4.51
C ILE A 245 -4.99 16.93 3.72
N PRO A 246 -3.90 16.14 3.84
CA PRO A 246 -2.64 16.43 3.18
C PRO A 246 -2.82 16.72 1.69
N THR A 247 -2.32 17.88 1.25
CA THR A 247 -2.49 18.38 -0.11
C THR A 247 -1.19 18.95 -0.63
N ILE A 248 -0.73 18.42 -1.76
CA ILE A 248 0.48 18.86 -2.46
C ILE A 248 0.06 19.55 -3.77
N ILE A 249 0.58 20.74 -4.02
CA ILE A 249 0.51 21.40 -5.33
C ILE A 249 1.89 21.30 -5.96
N ALA A 250 2.01 20.49 -7.01
CA ALA A 250 3.23 20.35 -7.78
C ALA A 250 3.29 21.44 -8.85
N SER A 251 4.25 22.35 -8.75
CA SER A 251 4.33 23.54 -9.59
C SER A 251 5.74 23.88 -10.03
N SER A 252 5.88 24.49 -11.23
CA SER A 252 7.11 25.09 -11.71
C SER A 252 7.23 26.59 -11.39
N SER A 253 6.18 27.17 -10.80
CA SER A 253 6.16 28.59 -10.42
C SER A 253 7.18 28.88 -9.31
N LYS A 254 7.83 30.05 -9.43
CA LYS A 254 8.74 30.63 -8.41
C LYS A 254 8.12 31.87 -7.73
N ASP A 255 6.86 32.16 -7.98
CA ASP A 255 6.14 33.29 -7.39
C ASP A 255 5.92 33.04 -5.90
N GLN A 256 6.79 33.64 -5.09
CA GLN A 256 6.81 33.45 -3.63
C GLN A 256 5.51 33.90 -2.97
N GLN A 257 4.84 34.96 -3.50
CA GLN A 257 3.60 35.43 -2.93
C GLN A 257 2.46 34.43 -3.15
N LYS A 258 2.35 33.86 -4.36
CA LYS A 258 1.39 32.79 -4.64
C LYS A 258 1.67 31.56 -3.80
N ILE A 259 2.93 31.11 -3.74
CA ILE A 259 3.33 29.95 -2.93
C ILE A 259 2.89 30.14 -1.48
N LYS A 260 3.23 31.27 -0.87
CA LYS A 260 2.85 31.60 0.51
C LYS A 260 1.35 31.55 0.75
N ASN A 261 0.54 32.04 -0.18
CA ASN A 261 -0.93 32.01 -0.05
C ASN A 261 -1.47 30.58 0.06
N TYR A 262 -0.88 29.59 -0.65
CA TYR A 262 -1.28 28.18 -0.53
C TYR A 262 -0.76 27.55 0.77
N GLU A 263 0.45 27.87 1.18
CA GLU A 263 1.05 27.35 2.41
C GLU A 263 0.29 27.83 3.65
N GLU A 264 -0.14 29.08 3.68
CA GLU A 264 -0.98 29.63 4.75
C GLU A 264 -2.33 28.90 4.88
N LEU A 265 -2.83 28.30 3.79
CA LEU A 265 -4.05 27.47 3.79
C LEU A 265 -3.78 26.00 4.07
N GLY A 266 -2.51 25.62 4.36
CA GLY A 266 -2.11 24.26 4.72
C GLY A 266 -1.73 23.37 3.54
N CYS A 267 -1.61 23.89 2.31
CA CYS A 267 -1.05 23.16 1.19
C CYS A 267 0.47 23.11 1.29
N GLN A 268 1.06 22.00 0.85
CA GLN A 268 2.49 21.95 0.54
C GLN A 268 2.68 22.29 -0.92
N VAL A 269 3.48 23.32 -1.25
CA VAL A 269 3.86 23.60 -2.63
C VAL A 269 5.19 22.91 -2.93
N LEU A 270 5.16 21.93 -3.86
CA LEU A 270 6.31 21.16 -4.28
C LEU A 270 6.84 21.73 -5.60
N TYR A 271 8.04 22.30 -5.58
CA TYR A 271 8.67 22.76 -6.81
C TYR A 271 9.09 21.59 -7.69
N VAL A 272 8.60 21.58 -8.92
CA VAL A 272 8.95 20.63 -9.97
C VAL A 272 9.37 21.41 -11.22
N PRO A 273 10.56 21.16 -11.78
CA PRO A 273 10.99 21.89 -12.97
C PRO A 273 10.03 21.68 -14.14
N GLU A 274 9.99 22.66 -15.02
CA GLU A 274 9.18 22.61 -16.24
C GLU A 274 9.88 21.82 -17.34
N LYS A 275 9.07 21.08 -18.11
CA LYS A 275 9.47 20.41 -19.33
C LYS A 275 8.33 20.54 -20.36
N ASN A 276 8.60 21.13 -21.52
CA ASN A 276 7.64 21.34 -22.59
C ASN A 276 6.34 22.07 -22.15
N GLY A 277 6.46 23.13 -21.36
CA GLY A 277 5.32 23.94 -20.89
C GLY A 277 4.52 23.35 -19.72
N HIS A 278 4.96 22.20 -19.17
CA HIS A 278 4.33 21.52 -18.04
C HIS A 278 5.36 21.08 -17.02
N ILE A 279 4.96 20.78 -15.80
CA ILE A 279 5.84 20.16 -14.80
C ILE A 279 6.41 18.84 -15.33
N ASP A 280 7.68 18.56 -15.06
CA ASP A 280 8.32 17.28 -15.39
C ASP A 280 7.76 16.15 -14.51
N LEU A 281 6.90 15.32 -15.08
CA LEU A 281 6.27 14.20 -14.34
C LEU A 281 7.30 13.16 -13.88
N ASN A 282 8.40 12.95 -14.59
CA ASN A 282 9.44 12.03 -14.14
C ASN A 282 10.10 12.55 -12.85
N ARG A 283 10.40 13.85 -12.83
CA ARG A 283 10.93 14.49 -11.63
C ARG A 283 9.94 14.50 -10.48
N LEU A 284 8.66 14.72 -10.77
CA LEU A 284 7.60 14.60 -9.76
C LEU A 284 7.57 13.21 -9.14
N MET A 285 7.63 12.13 -9.95
CA MET A 285 7.64 10.75 -9.44
C MET A 285 8.86 10.46 -8.54
N GLU A 286 10.02 11.02 -8.85
CA GLU A 286 11.21 10.90 -7.98
C GLU A 286 10.99 11.59 -6.62
N LEU A 287 10.43 12.79 -6.63
CA LEU A 287 10.14 13.56 -5.41
C LEU A 287 9.07 12.88 -4.55
N LEU A 288 8.01 12.37 -5.16
CA LEU A 288 6.96 11.62 -4.46
C LEU A 288 7.50 10.30 -3.89
N GLY A 289 8.35 9.59 -4.63
CA GLY A 289 9.02 8.39 -4.14
C GLY A 289 9.93 8.68 -2.95
N ALA A 290 10.70 9.77 -2.97
CA ALA A 290 11.50 10.20 -1.82
C ALA A 290 10.63 10.52 -0.58
N ALA A 291 9.43 11.05 -0.80
CA ALA A 291 8.42 11.30 0.25
C ALA A 291 7.63 10.04 0.67
N LYS A 292 7.90 8.87 0.06
CA LYS A 292 7.20 7.59 0.31
C LYS A 292 5.69 7.66 0.02
N ILE A 293 5.32 8.43 -0.99
CA ILE A 293 3.94 8.58 -1.47
C ILE A 293 3.70 7.68 -2.67
#